data_973171d2fc8fefa0e8006049bd52fabe
#
_entry.id   973171d2fc8fefa0e8006049bd52fabe
#
_cell.length_a   1.000
_cell.length_b   1.000
_cell.length_c   1.000
_cell.angle_alpha   90.00
_cell.angle_beta   90.00
_cell.angle_gamma   90.00
#
_symmetry.space_group_name_H-M   'P 1'
#
loop_
_entity.id
_entity.type
_entity.pdbx_description
1 polymer ?
#
loop_
_entity_poly.entity_id
_entity_poly.type
_entity_poly.pdbx_seq_one_letter_code
_entity_poly.pdbx_strand_id
1 'polypeptide(L)'
;TFEVESHLSKEKKENIVIVPDLSHSLEQRGNGGMVSFLDFLQPDTLLAMKDFLWLRERIQTVHDEALTAQAIAAREAEENGLISLDGKLIDGGEFTLRALDFRRIEFGTKPTGTPDATVTFNTTAQPIFHKNFDLVAESFHDYLSRNYALYICSDSLKQTERIRAIFEDRGDNISFTSVERTLHEGFADDALRLCIFTDHQLFDRFHKYNLKSDKARSGKVALSL
;
A
#
# COMPACT_ATOMS: atom_id res chain seq x y z
N THR A 1 0.39 24.76 -17.90
CA THR A 1 -0.60 23.88 -17.28
C THR A 1 -0.87 22.69 -18.19
N PHE A 2 -1.35 21.61 -17.65
CA PHE A 2 -1.74 20.40 -18.39
C PHE A 2 -3.08 19.90 -17.88
N GLU A 3 -3.77 19.11 -18.70
CA GLU A 3 -5.01 18.45 -18.32
C GLU A 3 -4.70 17.15 -17.65
N VAL A 4 -5.27 16.92 -16.47
CA VAL A 4 -4.97 15.74 -15.65
C VAL A 4 -5.44 14.44 -16.30
N GLU A 5 -6.57 14.48 -17.02
CA GLU A 5 -7.15 13.30 -17.67
C GLU A 5 -6.41 12.87 -18.94
N SER A 6 -6.01 13.84 -19.77
CA SER A 6 -5.39 13.59 -21.08
C SER A 6 -3.87 13.69 -21.06
N HIS A 7 -3.28 14.24 -20.01
CA HIS A 7 -1.87 14.60 -19.90
C HIS A 7 -1.36 15.55 -21.00
N LEU A 8 -2.28 16.24 -21.69
CA LEU A 8 -1.92 17.20 -22.74
C LEU A 8 -1.69 18.59 -22.16
N SER A 9 -0.71 19.29 -22.74
CA SER A 9 -0.44 20.67 -22.35
C SER A 9 -1.57 21.59 -22.80
N LYS A 10 -2.18 22.35 -21.88
CA LYS A 10 -3.23 23.35 -22.16
C LYS A 10 -2.67 24.73 -22.38
N GLU A 11 -1.72 25.13 -21.55
CA GLU A 11 -1.23 26.49 -21.52
C GLU A 11 0.24 26.53 -21.10
N LYS A 12 1.02 27.37 -21.76
CA LYS A 12 2.39 27.67 -21.35
C LYS A 12 2.36 28.83 -20.36
N LYS A 13 2.92 28.61 -19.16
CA LYS A 13 3.08 29.68 -18.16
C LYS A 13 4.54 30.09 -18.07
N GLU A 14 4.78 31.40 -17.98
CA GLU A 14 6.13 31.93 -17.85
C GLU A 14 6.73 31.70 -16.45
N ASN A 15 5.87 31.71 -15.43
CA ASN A 15 6.27 31.48 -14.04
C ASN A 15 5.31 30.52 -13.35
N ILE A 16 5.87 29.62 -12.54
CA ILE A 16 5.14 28.72 -11.65
C ILE A 16 5.72 28.91 -10.26
N VAL A 17 4.84 29.13 -9.28
CA VAL A 17 5.21 29.08 -7.87
C VAL A 17 4.93 27.66 -7.38
N ILE A 18 5.98 26.94 -7.00
CA ILE A 18 5.86 25.64 -6.33
C ILE A 18 5.93 25.93 -4.84
N VAL A 19 4.83 25.65 -4.14
CA VAL A 19 4.80 25.72 -2.68
C VAL A 19 5.11 24.31 -2.17
N PRO A 20 6.33 24.05 -1.72
CA PRO A 20 6.75 22.71 -1.30
C PRO A 20 6.12 22.29 0.03
N ASP A 21 5.65 23.26 0.81
CA ASP A 21 5.06 23.03 2.12
C ASP A 21 3.80 23.90 2.31
N LEU A 22 2.70 23.26 2.67
CA LEU A 22 1.44 23.94 2.96
C LEU A 22 1.42 24.63 4.34
N SER A 23 2.40 24.38 5.20
CA SER A 23 2.49 24.97 6.55
C SER A 23 2.52 26.52 6.49
N HIS A 24 3.22 27.09 5.52
CA HIS A 24 3.25 28.54 5.33
C HIS A 24 1.89 29.16 4.96
N SER A 25 1.07 28.45 4.19
CA SER A 25 -0.27 28.93 3.83
C SER A 25 -1.28 28.79 4.96
N LEU A 26 -1.04 27.87 5.90
CA LEU A 26 -1.88 27.66 7.07
C LEU A 26 -1.63 28.71 8.16
N GLU A 27 -0.41 29.22 8.30
CA GLU A 27 -0.09 30.32 9.24
C GLU A 27 -0.77 31.65 8.86
N GLN A 28 -0.99 31.89 7.56
CA GLN A 28 -1.69 33.09 7.08
C GLN A 28 -3.21 33.04 7.27
N ARG A 29 -3.79 31.88 7.55
CA ARG A 29 -5.26 31.72 7.69
C ARG A 29 -5.80 31.84 9.12
N GLY A 30 -4.98 32.27 10.09
CA GLY A 30 -5.41 32.48 11.46
C GLY A 30 -5.52 31.19 12.29
N ASN A 31 -5.63 31.29 13.58
CA ASN A 31 -5.56 30.31 14.68
C ASN A 31 -6.26 28.93 14.53
N GLY A 32 -6.31 28.37 13.34
CA GLY A 32 -6.67 26.97 13.15
C GLY A 32 -5.49 26.09 13.57
N GLY A 33 -5.47 25.63 14.81
CA GLY A 33 -4.45 24.70 15.32
C GLY A 33 -4.35 23.48 14.42
N MET A 34 -3.13 22.98 14.17
CA MET A 34 -2.94 21.70 13.52
C MET A 34 -3.46 20.61 14.46
N VAL A 35 -4.18 19.66 13.92
CA VAL A 35 -4.65 18.48 14.64
C VAL A 35 -3.96 17.24 14.09
N SER A 36 -3.78 16.24 14.93
CA SER A 36 -3.27 14.95 14.47
C SER A 36 -4.21 14.34 13.44
N PHE A 37 -3.66 13.64 12.44
CA PHE A 37 -4.46 12.86 11.51
C PHE A 37 -5.38 11.86 12.24
N LEU A 38 -4.92 11.30 13.36
CA LEU A 38 -5.73 10.39 14.17
C LEU A 38 -6.94 11.09 14.81
N ASP A 39 -6.82 12.36 15.19
CA ASP A 39 -7.96 13.14 15.72
C ASP A 39 -9.00 13.48 14.65
N PHE A 40 -8.59 13.47 13.39
CA PHE A 40 -9.47 13.69 12.25
C PHE A 40 -10.31 12.45 11.90
N LEU A 41 -9.83 11.26 12.28
CA LEU A 41 -10.52 10.01 11.96
C LEU A 41 -11.81 9.86 12.81
N GLN A 42 -12.79 9.20 12.20
CA GLN A 42 -14.01 8.86 12.94
C GLN A 42 -13.70 7.78 14.00
N PRO A 43 -14.39 7.79 15.16
CA PRO A 43 -14.13 6.85 16.26
C PRO A 43 -14.30 5.36 15.89
N ASP A 44 -15.12 5.06 14.89
CA ASP A 44 -15.34 3.69 14.37
C ASP A 44 -14.35 3.25 13.31
N THR A 45 -13.35 4.08 13.00
CA THR A 45 -12.29 3.75 12.05
C THR A 45 -11.50 2.52 12.52
N LEU A 46 -11.23 1.62 11.57
CA LEU A 46 -10.35 0.48 11.80
C LEU A 46 -8.94 0.82 11.29
N LEU A 47 -7.96 0.82 12.18
CA LEU A 47 -6.57 1.02 11.81
C LEU A 47 -5.95 -0.32 11.41
N ALA A 48 -5.49 -0.43 10.16
CA ALA A 48 -4.75 -1.59 9.66
C ALA A 48 -3.29 -1.20 9.45
N MET A 49 -2.37 -1.85 10.15
CA MET A 49 -0.97 -1.48 10.13
C MET A 49 -0.06 -2.67 10.21
N LYS A 50 1.12 -2.53 9.63
CA LYS A 50 2.18 -3.54 9.72
C LYS A 50 3.21 -3.08 10.74
N ASP A 51 3.60 -4.00 11.65
CA ASP A 51 4.66 -3.78 12.64
C ASP A 51 4.47 -2.47 13.43
N PHE A 52 3.47 -2.42 14.29
CA PHE A 52 3.12 -1.25 15.10
C PHE A 52 4.31 -0.65 15.85
N LEU A 53 5.16 -1.50 16.42
CA LEU A 53 6.35 -1.04 17.16
C LEU A 53 7.34 -0.33 16.25
N TRP A 54 7.57 -0.87 15.05
CA TRP A 54 8.41 -0.23 14.04
C TRP A 54 7.84 1.13 13.63
N LEU A 55 6.52 1.21 13.41
CA LEU A 55 5.86 2.46 13.05
C LEU A 55 6.02 3.52 14.15
N ARG A 56 5.80 3.12 15.42
CA ARG A 56 6.03 3.98 16.58
C ARG A 56 7.47 4.52 16.63
N GLU A 57 8.44 3.63 16.47
CA GLU A 57 9.86 3.99 16.48
C GLU A 57 10.20 4.91 15.31
N ARG A 58 9.62 4.66 14.14
CA ARG A 58 9.83 5.52 12.98
C ARG A 58 9.25 6.93 13.19
N ILE A 59 8.07 7.03 13.78
CA ILE A 59 7.45 8.32 14.14
C ILE A 59 8.35 9.04 15.15
N GLN A 60 8.84 8.35 16.18
CA GLN A 60 9.76 8.93 17.16
C GLN A 60 11.03 9.44 16.48
N THR A 61 11.63 8.65 15.61
CA THR A 61 12.85 9.05 14.88
C THR A 61 12.61 10.31 14.05
N VAL A 62 11.50 10.38 13.31
CA VAL A 62 11.16 11.55 12.49
C VAL A 62 10.94 12.79 13.37
N HIS A 63 10.25 12.63 14.50
CA HIS A 63 10.06 13.69 15.47
C HIS A 63 11.40 14.24 15.99
N ASP A 64 12.30 13.36 16.43
CA ASP A 64 13.59 13.74 17.00
C ASP A 64 14.53 14.36 15.95
N GLU A 65 14.56 13.80 14.73
CA GLU A 65 15.32 14.36 13.61
C GLU A 65 14.84 15.77 13.24
N ALA A 66 13.53 15.98 13.21
CA ALA A 66 12.95 17.28 12.89
C ALA A 66 13.26 18.32 13.97
N LEU A 67 13.17 17.97 15.24
CA LEU A 67 13.54 18.88 16.35
C LEU A 67 15.04 19.19 16.33
N THR A 68 15.89 18.20 15.99
CA THR A 68 17.32 18.42 15.86
C THR A 68 17.65 19.35 14.70
N ALA A 69 17.03 19.14 13.53
CA ALA A 69 17.18 20.00 12.36
C ALA A 69 16.71 21.43 12.65
N GLN A 70 15.60 21.59 13.35
CA GLN A 70 15.12 22.90 13.80
C GLN A 70 16.12 23.59 14.75
N ALA A 71 16.68 22.85 15.72
CA ALA A 71 17.67 23.38 16.65
C ALA A 71 18.96 23.84 15.97
N ILE A 72 19.40 23.10 14.93
CA ILE A 72 20.55 23.47 14.10
C ILE A 72 20.24 24.73 13.31
N ALA A 73 19.11 24.74 12.60
CA ALA A 73 18.69 25.90 11.79
C ALA A 73 18.49 27.17 12.64
N ALA A 74 17.97 27.04 13.88
CA ALA A 74 17.83 28.15 14.81
C ALA A 74 19.16 28.74 15.24
N ARG A 75 20.22 27.95 15.34
CA ARG A 75 21.60 28.42 15.63
C ARG A 75 22.23 29.14 14.44
N GLU A 76 21.89 28.73 13.22
CA GLU A 76 22.44 29.31 11.99
C GLU A 76 21.70 30.59 11.54
N ALA A 77 20.45 30.77 11.97
CA ALA A 77 19.58 31.85 11.54
C ALA A 77 19.26 32.77 12.74
N GLU A 78 20.20 33.56 13.19
CA GLU A 78 19.95 34.61 14.20
C GLU A 78 19.00 35.73 13.72
N GLU A 79 18.56 35.75 12.46
CA GLU A 79 17.84 36.90 11.88
C GLU A 79 16.51 36.60 11.14
N ASN A 80 16.13 35.36 10.86
CA ASN A 80 14.90 35.12 10.11
C ASN A 80 13.99 34.12 10.84
N GLY A 81 12.78 34.58 11.17
CA GLY A 81 11.77 33.84 11.94
C GLY A 81 11.59 32.41 11.48
N LEU A 82 12.16 31.48 12.23
CA LEU A 82 12.00 30.04 12.00
C LEU A 82 10.62 29.61 12.44
N ILE A 83 10.00 28.79 11.60
CA ILE A 83 8.72 28.16 11.93
C ILE A 83 8.95 27.18 13.07
N SER A 84 8.35 27.42 14.23
CA SER A 84 8.37 26.44 15.31
C SER A 84 7.64 25.17 14.90
N LEU A 85 8.25 24.02 15.15
CA LEU A 85 7.63 22.69 14.97
C LEU A 85 6.93 22.20 16.24
N ASP A 86 6.93 23.02 17.32
CA ASP A 86 6.26 22.70 18.54
C ASP A 86 4.76 22.46 18.31
N GLY A 87 4.28 21.30 18.72
CA GLY A 87 2.89 20.89 18.52
C GLY A 87 2.49 20.56 17.06
N LYS A 88 3.45 20.57 16.11
CA LYS A 88 3.17 20.19 14.70
C LYS A 88 3.47 18.75 14.40
N LEU A 89 4.26 18.09 15.23
CA LEU A 89 4.59 16.66 15.10
C LEU A 89 4.24 15.98 16.41
N ILE A 90 3.65 14.81 16.33
CA ILE A 90 3.46 13.93 17.47
C ILE A 90 4.68 13.01 17.61
N ASP A 91 5.03 12.68 18.85
CA ASP A 91 6.04 11.65 19.12
C ASP A 91 5.45 10.22 19.07
N GLY A 92 6.33 9.21 19.19
CA GLY A 92 5.90 7.82 19.17
C GLY A 92 5.01 7.41 20.37
N GLY A 93 5.17 8.07 21.52
CA GLY A 93 4.33 7.85 22.71
C GLY A 93 2.92 8.39 22.52
N GLU A 94 2.81 9.63 22.06
CA GLU A 94 1.53 10.26 21.72
C GLU A 94 0.79 9.51 20.62
N PHE A 95 1.50 9.09 19.54
CA PHE A 95 0.94 8.22 18.53
C PHE A 95 0.35 6.95 19.12
N THR A 96 1.08 6.30 20.04
CA THR A 96 0.62 5.08 20.69
C THR A 96 -0.66 5.31 21.47
N LEU A 97 -0.71 6.36 22.31
CA LEU A 97 -1.89 6.69 23.10
C LEU A 97 -3.12 6.93 22.22
N ARG A 98 -2.98 7.74 21.17
CA ARG A 98 -4.09 8.05 20.25
C ARG A 98 -4.53 6.82 19.45
N ALA A 99 -3.61 5.94 19.07
CA ALA A 99 -3.94 4.71 18.33
C ALA A 99 -4.70 3.69 19.20
N LEU A 100 -4.62 3.78 20.54
CA LEU A 100 -5.37 2.90 21.45
C LEU A 100 -6.89 3.16 21.42
N ASP A 101 -7.32 4.34 20.99
CA ASP A 101 -8.74 4.70 20.90
C ASP A 101 -9.44 4.00 19.73
N PHE A 102 -8.68 3.37 18.82
CA PHE A 102 -9.20 2.72 17.63
C PHE A 102 -9.11 1.19 17.74
N ARG A 103 -10.04 0.51 17.04
CA ARG A 103 -9.88 -0.91 16.73
C ARG A 103 -8.73 -1.08 15.76
N ARG A 104 -7.89 -2.10 15.98
CA ARG A 104 -6.66 -2.29 15.20
C ARG A 104 -6.57 -3.70 14.63
N ILE A 105 -6.04 -3.78 13.42
CA ILE A 105 -5.53 -5.01 12.83
C ILE A 105 -4.03 -4.82 12.64
N GLU A 106 -3.24 -5.62 13.32
CA GLU A 106 -1.78 -5.59 13.21
C GLU A 106 -1.31 -6.79 12.37
N PHE A 107 -0.56 -6.48 11.32
CA PHE A 107 0.10 -7.49 10.49
C PHE A 107 1.56 -7.56 10.92
N GLY A 108 2.04 -8.74 11.27
CA GLY A 108 3.43 -8.91 11.69
C GLY A 108 3.64 -10.22 12.41
N THR A 109 4.85 -10.40 12.93
CA THR A 109 5.24 -11.63 13.63
C THR A 109 4.88 -11.63 15.11
N LYS A 110 4.68 -10.47 15.69
CA LYS A 110 4.36 -10.29 17.12
C LYS A 110 3.31 -9.21 17.29
N PRO A 111 2.22 -9.48 18.01
CA PRO A 111 1.22 -8.48 18.34
C PRO A 111 1.78 -7.48 19.36
N THR A 112 1.26 -6.26 19.32
CA THR A 112 1.52 -5.25 20.35
C THR A 112 0.46 -5.39 21.45
N GLY A 113 0.90 -5.75 22.65
CA GLY A 113 0.00 -5.98 23.79
C GLY A 113 -0.73 -7.33 23.69
N THR A 114 -1.95 -7.38 24.23
CA THR A 114 -2.79 -8.60 24.24
C THR A 114 -3.89 -8.44 23.20
N PRO A 115 -3.86 -9.15 22.07
CA PRO A 115 -4.90 -9.08 21.07
C PRO A 115 -6.15 -9.87 21.50
N ASP A 116 -7.34 -9.45 21.07
CA ASP A 116 -8.58 -10.17 21.26
C ASP A 116 -8.60 -11.48 20.45
N ALA A 117 -7.97 -11.48 19.29
CA ALA A 117 -7.82 -12.64 18.43
C ALA A 117 -6.50 -12.58 17.64
N THR A 118 -5.95 -13.74 17.37
CA THR A 118 -4.76 -13.91 16.52
C THR A 118 -5.07 -14.91 15.42
N VAL A 119 -4.77 -14.51 14.17
CA VAL A 119 -4.86 -15.39 13.00
C VAL A 119 -3.46 -15.61 12.46
N THR A 120 -3.07 -16.88 12.38
CA THR A 120 -1.74 -17.26 11.87
C THR A 120 -1.90 -17.87 10.49
N PHE A 121 -1.11 -17.37 9.53
CA PHE A 121 -1.03 -17.87 8.17
C PHE A 121 0.29 -18.62 7.99
N ASN A 122 0.24 -19.81 7.40
CA ASN A 122 1.42 -20.58 7.01
C ASN A 122 1.63 -20.47 5.50
N THR A 123 1.96 -19.27 5.06
CA THR A 123 2.04 -18.94 3.64
C THR A 123 3.48 -18.76 3.17
N THR A 124 3.73 -19.22 1.93
CA THR A 124 4.97 -19.02 1.19
C THR A 124 4.65 -18.22 -0.08
N ALA A 125 5.45 -17.20 -0.38
CA ALA A 125 5.27 -16.39 -1.58
C ALA A 125 5.42 -17.23 -2.86
N GLN A 126 4.69 -16.83 -3.92
CA GLN A 126 4.83 -17.44 -5.24
C GLN A 126 6.28 -17.32 -5.74
N PRO A 127 6.90 -18.41 -6.25
CA PRO A 127 8.20 -18.33 -6.88
C PRO A 127 8.20 -17.45 -8.13
N ILE A 128 9.35 -16.85 -8.43
CA ILE A 128 9.55 -16.09 -9.67
C ILE A 128 9.99 -17.07 -10.77
N PHE A 129 9.23 -17.15 -11.85
CA PHE A 129 9.47 -18.12 -12.93
C PHE A 129 10.15 -17.51 -14.16
N HIS A 130 10.28 -16.19 -14.26
CA HIS A 130 10.87 -15.50 -15.41
C HIS A 130 10.30 -15.95 -16.77
N LYS A 131 8.99 -16.16 -16.86
CA LYS A 131 8.27 -16.69 -18.04
C LYS A 131 8.70 -18.10 -18.46
N ASN A 132 9.42 -18.82 -17.62
CA ASN A 132 9.80 -20.19 -17.90
C ASN A 132 8.67 -21.15 -17.55
N PHE A 133 7.90 -21.57 -18.56
CA PHE A 133 6.77 -22.45 -18.39
C PHE A 133 7.16 -23.90 -18.07
N ASP A 134 8.41 -24.31 -18.24
CA ASP A 134 8.89 -25.61 -17.76
C ASP A 134 8.94 -25.59 -16.24
N LEU A 135 9.50 -24.55 -15.64
CA LEU A 135 9.52 -24.38 -14.18
C LEU A 135 8.12 -24.19 -13.59
N VAL A 136 7.23 -23.50 -14.31
CA VAL A 136 5.83 -23.36 -13.89
C VAL A 136 5.15 -24.72 -13.83
N ALA A 137 5.29 -25.53 -14.90
CA ALA A 137 4.68 -26.86 -14.97
C ALA A 137 5.23 -27.79 -13.90
N GLU A 138 6.55 -27.80 -13.70
CA GLU A 138 7.18 -28.59 -12.63
C GLU A 138 6.63 -28.19 -11.25
N SER A 139 6.57 -26.93 -10.95
CA SER A 139 6.01 -26.40 -9.69
C SER A 139 4.53 -26.78 -9.50
N PHE A 140 3.73 -26.68 -10.58
CA PHE A 140 2.32 -27.03 -10.52
C PHE A 140 2.10 -28.55 -10.32
N HIS A 141 2.91 -29.37 -10.98
CA HIS A 141 2.89 -30.82 -10.77
C HIS A 141 3.28 -31.18 -9.34
N ASP A 142 4.28 -30.52 -8.75
CA ASP A 142 4.64 -30.73 -7.33
C ASP A 142 3.46 -30.41 -6.41
N TYR A 143 2.84 -29.24 -6.56
CA TYR A 143 1.67 -28.89 -5.75
C TYR A 143 0.50 -29.87 -5.92
N LEU A 144 0.17 -30.21 -7.17
CA LEU A 144 -0.92 -31.16 -7.45
C LEU A 144 -0.64 -32.56 -6.88
N SER A 145 0.61 -33.03 -6.97
CA SER A 145 1.02 -34.33 -6.41
C SER A 145 0.89 -34.38 -4.87
N ARG A 146 1.04 -33.22 -4.24
CA ARG A 146 0.86 -33.04 -2.79
C ARG A 146 -0.59 -32.73 -2.39
N ASN A 147 -1.53 -32.85 -3.32
CA ASN A 147 -2.97 -32.57 -3.14
C ASN A 147 -3.28 -31.13 -2.76
N TYR A 148 -2.58 -30.16 -3.35
CA TYR A 148 -2.96 -28.76 -3.25
C TYR A 148 -4.03 -28.42 -4.28
N ALA A 149 -4.97 -27.57 -3.87
CA ALA A 149 -5.88 -26.92 -4.81
C ALA A 149 -5.15 -25.76 -5.51
N LEU A 150 -5.10 -25.78 -6.84
CA LEU A 150 -4.37 -24.82 -7.65
C LEU A 150 -5.34 -23.77 -8.21
N TYR A 151 -5.07 -22.50 -7.93
CA TYR A 151 -5.84 -21.36 -8.40
C TYR A 151 -4.95 -20.41 -9.21
N ILE A 152 -5.49 -19.87 -10.31
CA ILE A 152 -4.85 -18.80 -11.07
C ILE A 152 -5.75 -17.59 -11.09
N CYS A 153 -5.26 -16.49 -10.53
CA CYS A 153 -5.92 -15.21 -10.44
C CYS A 153 -5.53 -14.32 -11.62
N SER A 154 -6.51 -13.74 -12.30
CA SER A 154 -6.31 -12.76 -13.35
C SER A 154 -7.53 -11.83 -13.45
N ASP A 155 -7.32 -10.56 -13.83
CA ASP A 155 -8.42 -9.63 -14.15
C ASP A 155 -9.12 -9.98 -15.48
N SER A 156 -8.64 -10.98 -16.22
CA SER A 156 -9.18 -11.37 -17.52
C SER A 156 -9.25 -12.88 -17.66
N LEU A 157 -10.43 -13.41 -17.88
CA LEU A 157 -10.65 -14.81 -18.19
C LEU A 157 -9.87 -15.27 -19.44
N LYS A 158 -9.68 -14.37 -20.43
CA LYS A 158 -8.88 -14.66 -21.61
C LYS A 158 -7.43 -14.99 -21.29
N GLN A 159 -6.88 -14.40 -20.22
CA GLN A 159 -5.51 -14.71 -19.80
C GLN A 159 -5.43 -16.10 -19.16
N THR A 160 -6.41 -16.48 -18.36
CA THR A 160 -6.44 -17.82 -17.74
C THR A 160 -6.71 -18.90 -18.78
N GLU A 161 -7.55 -18.64 -19.80
CA GLU A 161 -7.74 -19.51 -20.95
C GLU A 161 -6.45 -19.67 -21.76
N ARG A 162 -5.70 -18.58 -21.98
CA ARG A 162 -4.39 -18.64 -22.63
C ARG A 162 -3.40 -19.50 -21.84
N ILE A 163 -3.36 -19.38 -20.53
CA ILE A 163 -2.49 -20.23 -19.69
C ILE A 163 -2.89 -21.70 -19.84
N ARG A 164 -4.19 -22.00 -19.88
CA ARG A 164 -4.71 -23.36 -20.09
C ARG A 164 -4.24 -23.90 -21.44
N ALA A 165 -4.43 -23.13 -22.51
CA ALA A 165 -3.99 -23.51 -23.85
C ALA A 165 -2.47 -23.76 -23.93
N ILE A 166 -1.66 -22.96 -23.23
CA ILE A 166 -0.20 -23.19 -23.17
C ILE A 166 0.11 -24.56 -22.58
N PHE A 167 -0.53 -24.96 -21.48
CA PHE A 167 -0.30 -26.26 -20.88
C PHE A 167 -0.82 -27.40 -21.75
N GLU A 168 -1.98 -27.24 -22.40
CA GLU A 168 -2.55 -28.20 -23.34
C GLU A 168 -1.63 -28.42 -24.55
N ASP A 169 -1.15 -27.33 -25.18
CA ASP A 169 -0.23 -27.39 -26.34
C ASP A 169 1.11 -28.05 -25.99
N ARG A 170 1.54 -27.93 -24.74
CA ARG A 170 2.75 -28.57 -24.20
C ARG A 170 2.53 -30.06 -23.82
N GLY A 171 1.29 -30.47 -23.75
CA GLY A 171 0.93 -31.80 -23.26
C GLY A 171 1.04 -31.96 -21.74
N ASP A 172 1.13 -30.85 -21.00
CA ASP A 172 1.12 -30.84 -19.54
C ASP A 172 -0.30 -31.12 -19.02
N ASN A 173 -0.47 -32.17 -18.22
CA ASN A 173 -1.77 -32.51 -17.64
C ASN A 173 -1.98 -31.73 -16.33
N ILE A 174 -2.15 -30.41 -16.46
CA ILE A 174 -2.31 -29.49 -15.33
C ILE A 174 -3.75 -28.98 -15.27
N SER A 175 -4.43 -29.24 -14.14
CA SER A 175 -5.73 -28.67 -13.88
C SER A 175 -5.65 -27.58 -12.82
N PHE A 176 -6.32 -26.45 -13.06
CA PHE A 176 -6.41 -25.35 -12.12
C PHE A 176 -7.78 -24.67 -12.18
N THR A 177 -8.13 -23.97 -11.11
CA THR A 177 -9.34 -23.14 -11.05
C THR A 177 -8.99 -21.70 -11.40
N SER A 178 -9.69 -21.14 -12.38
CA SER A 178 -9.55 -19.72 -12.76
C SER A 178 -10.35 -18.84 -11.82
N VAL A 179 -9.74 -17.76 -11.33
CA VAL A 179 -10.40 -16.74 -10.50
C VAL A 179 -10.32 -15.40 -11.20
N GLU A 180 -11.48 -14.83 -11.53
CA GLU A 180 -11.59 -13.52 -12.21
C GLU A 180 -11.41 -12.36 -11.20
N ARG A 181 -10.30 -12.38 -10.54
CA ARG A 181 -9.78 -11.33 -9.66
C ARG A 181 -8.28 -11.48 -9.62
N THR A 182 -7.58 -10.39 -9.32
CA THR A 182 -6.14 -10.47 -9.13
C THR A 182 -5.75 -10.12 -7.71
N LEU A 183 -4.56 -10.59 -7.33
CA LEU A 183 -3.85 -10.23 -6.10
C LEU A 183 -2.54 -9.54 -6.50
N HIS A 184 -1.93 -8.82 -5.57
CA HIS A 184 -0.61 -8.24 -5.81
C HIS A 184 0.44 -9.33 -6.03
N GLU A 185 0.41 -10.37 -5.20
CA GLU A 185 1.31 -11.52 -5.29
C GLU A 185 0.55 -12.81 -4.97
N GLY A 186 0.94 -13.88 -5.65
CA GLY A 186 0.46 -15.22 -5.35
C GLY A 186 1.19 -15.82 -4.15
N PHE A 187 0.59 -16.87 -3.58
CA PHE A 187 1.14 -17.58 -2.42
C PHE A 187 0.65 -19.03 -2.38
N ALA A 188 1.36 -19.85 -1.63
CA ALA A 188 0.87 -21.16 -1.19
C ALA A 188 0.59 -21.13 0.32
N ASP A 189 -0.48 -21.79 0.75
CA ASP A 189 -0.83 -22.00 2.16
C ASP A 189 -0.76 -23.50 2.46
N ASP A 190 0.21 -23.88 3.28
CA ASP A 190 0.48 -25.29 3.61
C ASP A 190 -0.57 -25.87 4.56
N ALA A 191 -1.21 -25.03 5.38
CA ALA A 191 -2.25 -25.48 6.30
C ALA A 191 -3.55 -25.81 5.56
N LEU A 192 -3.91 -24.99 4.58
CA LEU A 192 -5.11 -25.17 3.77
C LEU A 192 -4.86 -26.03 2.51
N ARG A 193 -3.61 -26.34 2.20
CA ARG A 193 -3.19 -27.03 0.97
C ARG A 193 -3.77 -26.39 -0.28
N LEU A 194 -3.60 -25.09 -0.38
CA LEU A 194 -3.96 -24.33 -1.57
C LEU A 194 -2.79 -23.50 -2.05
N CYS A 195 -2.73 -23.28 -3.35
CA CYS A 195 -1.79 -22.37 -3.94
C CYS A 195 -2.51 -21.46 -4.93
N ILE A 196 -2.21 -20.19 -4.84
CA ILE A 196 -2.79 -19.12 -5.64
C ILE A 196 -1.66 -18.47 -6.42
N PHE A 197 -1.74 -18.54 -7.73
CA PHE A 197 -0.81 -17.88 -8.64
C PHE A 197 -1.48 -16.69 -9.31
N THR A 198 -0.68 -15.72 -9.69
CA THR A 198 -1.16 -14.55 -10.44
C THR A 198 -0.60 -14.58 -11.85
N ASP A 199 -1.44 -14.27 -12.84
CA ASP A 199 -1.05 -14.29 -14.25
C ASP A 199 0.09 -13.31 -14.54
N HIS A 200 0.10 -12.15 -13.90
CA HIS A 200 1.16 -11.16 -14.11
C HIS A 200 2.53 -11.65 -13.61
N GLN A 201 2.60 -12.39 -12.50
CA GLN A 201 3.85 -13.00 -12.03
C GLN A 201 4.29 -14.17 -12.93
N LEU A 202 3.35 -15.01 -13.41
CA LEU A 202 3.66 -16.09 -14.36
C LEU A 202 4.24 -15.55 -15.68
N PHE A 203 3.75 -14.40 -16.14
CA PHE A 203 4.22 -13.74 -17.36
C PHE A 203 5.29 -12.67 -17.10
N ASP A 204 5.78 -12.54 -15.88
CA ASP A 204 6.79 -11.55 -15.50
C ASP A 204 6.39 -10.13 -15.95
N ARG A 205 5.18 -9.73 -15.56
CA ARG A 205 4.60 -8.42 -15.86
C ARG A 205 4.38 -7.65 -14.58
N PHE A 206 4.50 -6.33 -14.64
CA PHE A 206 4.12 -5.47 -13.52
C PHE A 206 2.61 -5.53 -13.28
N HIS A 207 2.23 -5.67 -12.02
CA HIS A 207 0.84 -5.56 -11.63
C HIS A 207 0.38 -4.11 -11.79
N LYS A 208 -0.61 -3.87 -12.66
CA LYS A 208 -1.28 -2.58 -12.78
C LYS A 208 -2.55 -2.63 -11.95
N TYR A 209 -2.59 -1.89 -10.86
CA TYR A 209 -3.83 -1.65 -10.15
C TYR A 209 -4.75 -0.78 -11.02
N ASN A 210 -5.70 -1.39 -11.67
CA ASN A 210 -6.83 -0.66 -12.21
C ASN A 210 -7.80 -0.41 -11.05
N LEU A 211 -7.68 0.74 -10.41
CA LEU A 211 -8.75 1.27 -9.60
C LEU A 211 -9.93 1.49 -10.57
N LYS A 212 -10.84 0.52 -10.65
CA LYS A 212 -12.14 0.74 -11.28
C LYS A 212 -12.86 1.75 -10.40
N SER A 213 -12.66 3.03 -10.67
CA SER A 213 -13.39 4.10 -10.00
C SER A 213 -14.80 4.15 -10.58
N ASP A 214 -15.67 3.25 -10.14
CA ASP A 214 -17.10 3.41 -10.39
C ASP A 214 -17.66 4.69 -9.73
N LYS A 215 -16.87 5.32 -8.86
CA LYS A 215 -17.22 6.58 -8.19
C LYS A 215 -16.68 7.85 -8.87
N ALA A 216 -15.74 7.76 -9.79
CA ALA A 216 -15.21 8.95 -10.46
C ALA A 216 -16.16 9.54 -11.53
N ARG A 217 -17.28 8.88 -11.84
CA ARG A 217 -18.28 9.38 -12.79
C ARG A 217 -19.36 10.27 -12.19
N SER A 218 -19.51 10.36 -10.87
CA SER A 218 -20.60 11.12 -10.23
C SER A 218 -20.16 12.35 -9.43
N GLY A 219 -18.91 12.73 -9.47
CA GLY A 219 -18.41 13.87 -8.69
C GLY A 219 -17.59 14.83 -9.52
N LYS A 220 -18.23 15.69 -10.31
CA LYS A 220 -17.65 17.00 -10.61
C LYS A 220 -17.61 17.78 -9.30
N VAL A 221 -16.62 17.56 -8.47
CA VAL A 221 -16.25 18.51 -7.43
C VAL A 221 -15.52 19.63 -8.17
N ALA A 222 -16.26 20.68 -8.48
CA ALA A 222 -15.67 21.95 -8.88
C ALA A 222 -14.92 22.48 -7.65
N LEU A 223 -13.62 22.28 -7.59
CA LEU A 223 -12.74 23.10 -6.78
C LEU A 223 -12.70 24.48 -7.45
N SER A 224 -13.59 25.37 -7.03
CA SER A 224 -13.43 26.79 -7.29
C SER A 224 -12.33 27.30 -6.36
N LEU A 225 -11.25 27.74 -6.94
CA LEU A 225 -10.22 28.58 -6.32
C LEU A 225 -10.75 29.97 -6.01
#